data_d7d55a2e8295825a31dcc51aa39e3f6f
#
_entry.id   d7d55a2e8295825a31dcc51aa39e3f6f
#
_cell.length_a   1.000
_cell.length_b   1.000
_cell.length_c   1.000
_cell.angle_alpha   90.00
_cell.angle_beta   90.00
_cell.angle_gamma   90.00
#
_symmetry.space_group_name_H-M   'P 1'
#
loop_
_entity.id
_entity.type
_entity.pdbx_description
1 polymer ?
#
loop_
_entity_poly.entity_id
_entity_poly.type
_entity_poly.pdbx_seq_one_letter_code
_entity_poly.pdbx_strand_id
1 'polypeptide(L)'
;EAVANDLLRLGWGHGDDEIISREQAVEWFDLDHVGKSPSRFDFKKLENLNGHYMREADDGRLADLVAPKLALAQDQKQLLVRAMPELKARAHTLNELADGARFLFASRPIDVDEAAAALLTADARERLHRSHGRLAALAEWDSGSLEAAIREVAEASGAKLGKLAQPLRAALTGRTTSPGIFDVLALLGREESLYRIADQMEPKE
;
A
#
# COMPACT_ATOMS: atom_id res chain seq x y z
N GLU A 1 -8.47 15.47 11.17
CA GLU A 1 -7.87 15.38 12.49
C GLU A 1 -6.46 15.98 12.52
N ALA A 2 -5.54 15.55 11.67
CA ALA A 2 -4.12 15.97 11.66
C ALA A 2 -3.93 17.49 11.62
N VAL A 3 -4.62 18.18 10.71
CA VAL A 3 -4.55 19.65 10.60
C VAL A 3 -4.97 20.34 11.89
N ALA A 4 -6.04 19.88 12.54
CA ALA A 4 -6.51 20.45 13.80
C ALA A 4 -5.50 20.26 14.93
N ASN A 5 -4.92 19.06 15.03
CA ASN A 5 -3.89 18.75 16.01
C ASN A 5 -2.60 19.56 15.76
N ASP A 6 -2.15 19.67 14.51
CA ASP A 6 -0.94 20.43 14.17
C ASP A 6 -1.13 21.94 14.45
N LEU A 7 -2.27 22.51 14.05
CA LEU A 7 -2.61 23.92 14.33
C LEU A 7 -2.70 24.21 15.83
N LEU A 8 -3.29 23.30 16.61
CA LEU A 8 -3.34 23.43 18.07
C LEU A 8 -1.94 23.56 18.64
N ARG A 9 -1.02 22.72 18.20
CA ARG A 9 0.37 22.67 18.68
C ARG A 9 1.28 23.79 18.15
N LEU A 10 0.82 24.60 17.21
CA LEU A 10 1.60 25.75 16.74
C LEU A 10 1.77 26.85 17.79
N GLY A 11 0.88 26.94 18.77
CA GLY A 11 0.97 27.97 19.79
C GLY A 11 0.58 27.48 21.18
N TRP A 12 0.19 26.22 21.32
CA TRP A 12 -0.21 25.61 22.58
C TRP A 12 0.30 24.19 22.66
N GLY A 13 0.44 23.62 23.84
CA GLY A 13 0.85 22.24 24.04
C GLY A 13 0.49 21.75 25.44
N HIS A 14 0.33 20.45 25.57
CA HIS A 14 0.09 19.77 26.85
C HIS A 14 1.26 18.83 27.11
N GLY A 15 2.24 19.27 27.91
CA GLY A 15 3.46 18.53 28.14
C GLY A 15 4.18 18.16 26.83
N ASP A 16 4.55 16.88 26.72
CA ASP A 16 5.23 16.32 25.53
C ASP A 16 4.25 15.62 24.57
N ASP A 17 2.94 15.74 24.77
CA ASP A 17 1.93 15.07 23.94
C ASP A 17 1.98 15.59 22.50
N GLU A 18 2.22 14.68 21.56
CA GLU A 18 2.26 15.00 20.12
C GLU A 18 0.93 14.72 19.41
N ILE A 19 0.23 13.68 19.85
CA ILE A 19 -1.06 13.26 19.31
C ILE A 19 -2.12 13.62 20.34
N ILE A 20 -2.96 14.58 19.99
CA ILE A 20 -4.02 15.10 20.85
C ILE A 20 -5.35 14.95 20.11
N SER A 21 -6.26 14.14 20.65
CA SER A 21 -7.59 14.00 20.07
C SER A 21 -8.39 15.30 20.19
N ARG A 22 -9.46 15.41 19.42
CA ARG A 22 -10.33 16.58 19.50
C ARG A 22 -10.95 16.74 20.90
N GLU A 23 -11.32 15.63 21.51
CA GLU A 23 -11.92 15.57 22.85
C GLU A 23 -10.92 16.03 23.91
N GLN A 24 -9.69 15.52 23.85
CA GLN A 24 -8.58 15.94 24.72
C GLN A 24 -8.26 17.43 24.50
N ALA A 25 -8.22 17.88 23.25
CA ALA A 25 -7.98 19.29 22.95
C ALA A 25 -9.03 20.22 23.57
N VAL A 26 -10.31 19.83 23.53
CA VAL A 26 -11.40 20.60 24.15
C VAL A 26 -11.32 20.59 25.67
N GLU A 27 -10.91 19.45 26.26
CA GLU A 27 -10.79 19.29 27.71
C GLU A 27 -9.58 20.04 28.28
N TRP A 28 -8.44 19.99 27.59
CA TRP A 28 -7.16 20.49 28.12
C TRP A 28 -6.83 21.93 27.75
N PHE A 29 -7.42 22.42 26.63
CA PHE A 29 -7.10 23.76 26.11
C PHE A 29 -7.45 24.87 27.08
N ASP A 30 -6.50 25.74 27.34
CA ASP A 30 -6.69 27.01 28.08
C ASP A 30 -5.89 28.14 27.41
N LEU A 31 -6.26 29.37 27.72
CA LEU A 31 -5.63 30.56 27.15
C LEU A 31 -4.31 30.93 27.83
N ASP A 32 -4.09 30.50 29.05
CA ASP A 32 -2.92 30.87 29.86
C ASP A 32 -1.65 30.18 29.34
N HIS A 33 -1.79 29.02 28.74
CA HIS A 33 -0.70 28.24 28.15
C HIS A 33 -0.47 28.54 26.65
N VAL A 34 -1.19 29.51 26.07
CA VAL A 34 -0.93 29.91 24.67
C VAL A 34 0.38 30.68 24.59
N GLY A 35 1.33 30.14 23.84
CA GLY A 35 2.64 30.72 23.61
C GLY A 35 2.58 32.04 22.82
N LYS A 36 3.47 32.97 23.17
CA LYS A 36 3.58 34.28 22.49
C LYS A 36 4.69 34.31 21.44
N SER A 37 5.46 33.21 21.28
CA SER A 37 6.55 33.14 20.34
C SER A 37 6.03 32.83 18.92
N PRO A 38 6.68 33.35 17.87
CA PRO A 38 6.35 32.97 16.50
C PRO A 38 6.51 31.45 16.33
N SER A 39 5.52 30.82 15.77
CA SER A 39 5.55 29.40 15.40
C SER A 39 5.76 29.24 13.89
N ARG A 40 6.41 28.15 13.49
CA ARG A 40 6.63 27.83 12.10
C ARG A 40 5.85 26.57 11.74
N PHE A 41 5.01 26.69 10.72
CA PHE A 41 4.31 25.54 10.15
C PHE A 41 5.28 24.63 9.41
N ASP A 42 5.24 23.33 9.72
CA ASP A 42 6.09 22.30 9.11
C ASP A 42 5.23 21.26 8.38
N PHE A 43 5.19 21.36 7.06
CA PHE A 43 4.43 20.43 6.22
C PHE A 43 4.85 18.98 6.38
N LYS A 44 6.15 18.70 6.60
CA LYS A 44 6.65 17.34 6.80
C LYS A 44 6.15 16.76 8.11
N LYS A 45 6.09 17.58 9.15
CA LYS A 45 5.51 17.19 10.44
C LYS A 45 4.02 16.91 10.30
N LEU A 46 3.27 17.77 9.61
CA LEU A 46 1.86 17.55 9.33
C LEU A 46 1.62 16.26 8.52
N GLU A 47 2.46 15.97 7.51
CA GLU A 47 2.35 14.76 6.72
C GLU A 47 2.55 13.50 7.57
N ASN A 48 3.56 13.49 8.44
CA ASN A 48 3.78 12.38 9.38
C ASN A 48 2.61 12.20 10.35
N LEU A 49 2.08 13.30 10.87
CA LEU A 49 0.91 13.31 11.74
C LEU A 49 -0.33 12.79 11.02
N ASN A 50 -0.53 13.20 9.76
CA ASN A 50 -1.63 12.70 8.94
C ASN A 50 -1.51 11.20 8.68
N GLY A 51 -0.29 10.69 8.42
CA GLY A 51 -0.04 9.25 8.31
C GLY A 51 -0.41 8.49 9.59
N HIS A 52 -0.17 9.06 10.77
CA HIS A 52 -0.62 8.47 12.03
C HIS A 52 -2.15 8.36 12.08
N TYR A 53 -2.87 9.45 11.85
CA TYR A 53 -4.34 9.45 11.86
C TYR A 53 -4.95 8.54 10.79
N MET A 54 -4.30 8.40 9.63
CA MET A 54 -4.75 7.47 8.59
C MET A 54 -4.62 6.01 9.04
N ARG A 55 -3.54 5.64 9.72
CA ARG A 55 -3.38 4.27 10.24
C ARG A 55 -4.44 3.90 11.29
N GLU A 56 -4.85 4.86 12.11
CA GLU A 56 -5.87 4.68 13.15
C GLU A 56 -7.31 4.78 12.60
N ALA A 57 -7.48 5.38 11.43
CA ALA A 57 -8.81 5.60 10.85
C ALA A 57 -9.51 4.29 10.47
N ASP A 58 -10.84 4.30 10.53
CA ASP A 58 -11.70 3.21 10.06
C ASP A 58 -11.51 2.95 8.56
N ASP A 59 -11.37 1.69 8.19
CA ASP A 59 -11.08 1.25 6.82
C ASP A 59 -12.21 1.60 5.85
N GLY A 60 -13.46 1.48 6.29
CA GLY A 60 -14.63 1.85 5.50
C GLY A 60 -14.67 3.36 5.23
N ARG A 61 -14.39 4.17 6.24
CA ARG A 61 -14.28 5.63 6.10
C ARG A 61 -13.19 6.03 5.11
N LEU A 62 -12.00 5.43 5.19
CA LEU A 62 -10.94 5.70 4.23
C LEU A 62 -11.32 5.26 2.81
N ALA A 63 -11.95 4.11 2.68
CA ALA A 63 -12.44 3.63 1.39
C ALA A 63 -13.48 4.59 0.78
N ASP A 64 -14.38 5.17 1.59
CA ASP A 64 -15.34 6.18 1.13
C ASP A 64 -14.68 7.45 0.58
N LEU A 65 -13.58 7.87 1.20
CA LEU A 65 -12.82 9.04 0.76
C LEU A 65 -11.97 8.78 -0.48
N VAL A 66 -11.51 7.53 -0.67
CA VAL A 66 -10.62 7.14 -1.77
C VAL A 66 -11.39 6.67 -3.01
N ALA A 67 -12.52 5.99 -2.85
CA ALA A 67 -13.30 5.44 -3.98
C ALA A 67 -13.64 6.47 -5.07
N PRO A 68 -14.04 7.72 -4.75
CA PRO A 68 -14.28 8.75 -5.78
C PRO A 68 -13.01 9.13 -6.57
N LYS A 69 -11.84 9.10 -5.93
CA LYS A 69 -10.55 9.40 -6.58
C LYS A 69 -10.14 8.33 -7.59
N LEU A 70 -10.64 7.12 -7.43
CA LEU A 70 -10.41 5.97 -8.29
C LEU A 70 -11.57 5.72 -9.27
N ALA A 71 -12.65 6.52 -9.20
CA ALA A 71 -13.87 6.35 -9.97
C ALA A 71 -14.47 4.92 -9.85
N LEU A 72 -14.43 4.33 -8.65
CA LEU A 72 -14.85 2.95 -8.41
C LEU A 72 -16.38 2.81 -8.42
N ALA A 73 -16.84 1.70 -8.99
CA ALA A 73 -18.21 1.24 -8.83
C ALA A 73 -18.45 0.69 -7.41
N GLN A 74 -19.73 0.59 -7.01
CA GLN A 74 -20.10 0.21 -5.64
C GLN A 74 -19.62 -1.21 -5.25
N ASP A 75 -19.61 -2.13 -6.20
CA ASP A 75 -19.15 -3.52 -6.02
C ASP A 75 -17.63 -3.61 -5.79
N GLN A 76 -16.86 -2.70 -6.38
CA GLN A 76 -15.41 -2.63 -6.24
C GLN A 76 -14.96 -2.10 -4.85
N LYS A 77 -15.82 -1.35 -4.17
CA LYS A 77 -15.52 -0.75 -2.87
C LYS A 77 -15.20 -1.80 -1.80
N GLN A 78 -15.85 -2.97 -1.84
CA GLN A 78 -15.56 -4.04 -0.87
C GLN A 78 -14.11 -4.55 -0.96
N LEU A 79 -13.57 -4.64 -2.17
CA LEU A 79 -12.16 -4.99 -2.36
C LEU A 79 -11.25 -3.90 -1.79
N LEU A 80 -11.57 -2.63 -2.02
CA LEU A 80 -10.83 -1.50 -1.45
C LEU A 80 -10.81 -1.54 0.08
N VAL A 81 -11.95 -1.79 0.73
CA VAL A 81 -12.04 -1.93 2.20
C VAL A 81 -11.16 -3.06 2.70
N ARG A 82 -11.19 -4.23 2.05
CA ARG A 82 -10.34 -5.38 2.43
C ARG A 82 -8.85 -5.09 2.28
N ALA A 83 -8.47 -4.27 1.32
CA ALA A 83 -7.07 -3.90 1.08
C ALA A 83 -6.58 -2.76 2.00
N MET A 84 -7.49 -2.05 2.66
CA MET A 84 -7.18 -0.84 3.39
C MET A 84 -6.11 -1.00 4.48
N PRO A 85 -6.11 -2.08 5.31
CA PRO A 85 -5.07 -2.27 6.32
C PRO A 85 -3.64 -2.24 5.74
N GLU A 86 -3.43 -2.90 4.59
CA GLU A 86 -2.12 -2.97 3.93
C GLU A 86 -1.76 -1.66 3.21
N LEU A 87 -2.75 -0.97 2.68
CA LEU A 87 -2.57 0.29 1.96
C LEU A 87 -2.27 1.45 2.91
N LYS A 88 -3.06 1.62 3.99
CA LYS A 88 -2.92 2.73 4.94
C LYS A 88 -1.63 2.68 5.77
N ALA A 89 -1.05 1.51 5.93
CA ALA A 89 0.22 1.34 6.66
C ALA A 89 1.38 2.14 6.04
N ARG A 90 1.29 2.46 4.75
CA ARG A 90 2.37 3.09 3.96
C ARG A 90 2.00 4.47 3.41
N ALA A 91 0.76 4.87 3.52
CA ALA A 91 0.27 6.14 2.98
C ALA A 91 0.26 7.24 4.05
N HIS A 92 0.66 8.43 3.67
CA HIS A 92 0.60 9.63 4.51
C HIS A 92 -0.51 10.57 4.06
N THR A 93 -1.03 10.39 2.84
CA THR A 93 -2.09 11.20 2.26
C THR A 93 -3.15 10.33 1.57
N LEU A 94 -4.38 10.87 1.40
CA LEU A 94 -5.42 10.20 0.61
C LEU A 94 -5.04 10.03 -0.87
N ASN A 95 -4.16 10.87 -1.40
CA ASN A 95 -3.67 10.71 -2.77
C ASN A 95 -2.71 9.52 -2.88
N GLU A 96 -1.76 9.41 -1.96
CA GLU A 96 -0.87 8.24 -1.89
C GLU A 96 -1.65 6.94 -1.66
N LEU A 97 -2.68 7.00 -0.80
CA LEU A 97 -3.56 5.86 -0.56
C LEU A 97 -4.30 5.44 -1.83
N ALA A 98 -4.84 6.42 -2.59
CA ALA A 98 -5.49 6.16 -3.88
C ALA A 98 -4.49 5.59 -4.91
N ASP A 99 -3.32 6.19 -5.03
CA ASP A 99 -2.29 5.73 -5.97
C ASP A 99 -1.80 4.31 -5.62
N GLY A 100 -1.62 4.03 -4.33
CA GLY A 100 -1.28 2.70 -3.83
C GLY A 100 -2.33 1.63 -4.09
N ALA A 101 -3.60 2.03 -4.25
CA ALA A 101 -4.73 1.12 -4.51
C ALA A 101 -5.00 0.88 -6.01
N ARG A 102 -4.46 1.71 -6.94
CA ARG A 102 -4.79 1.66 -8.37
C ARG A 102 -4.61 0.27 -8.98
N PHE A 103 -3.57 -0.45 -8.59
CA PHE A 103 -3.28 -1.77 -9.16
C PHE A 103 -4.41 -2.76 -8.95
N LEU A 104 -5.21 -2.63 -7.87
CA LEU A 104 -6.33 -3.54 -7.59
C LEU A 104 -7.42 -3.49 -8.67
N PHE A 105 -7.56 -2.36 -9.35
CA PHE A 105 -8.62 -2.06 -10.30
C PHE A 105 -8.12 -1.87 -11.73
N ALA A 106 -6.82 -2.09 -11.96
CA ALA A 106 -6.22 -1.96 -13.28
C ALA A 106 -6.71 -3.07 -14.21
N SER A 107 -7.13 -2.70 -15.42
CA SER A 107 -7.48 -3.65 -16.49
C SER A 107 -6.23 -4.33 -17.04
N ARG A 108 -6.37 -5.59 -17.48
CA ARG A 108 -5.29 -6.32 -18.15
C ARG A 108 -5.23 -6.05 -19.66
N PRO A 109 -4.03 -6.08 -20.24
CA PRO A 109 -2.72 -6.12 -19.59
C PRO A 109 -2.46 -4.84 -18.79
N ILE A 110 -1.91 -5.00 -17.57
CA ILE A 110 -1.62 -3.83 -16.73
C ILE A 110 -0.53 -2.95 -17.35
N ASP A 111 -0.60 -1.66 -17.07
CA ASP A 111 0.45 -0.71 -17.41
C ASP A 111 1.65 -0.87 -16.46
N VAL A 112 2.83 -1.12 -17.03
CA VAL A 112 4.09 -1.32 -16.30
C VAL A 112 4.96 -0.11 -16.53
N ASP A 113 5.32 0.62 -15.45
CA ASP A 113 6.21 1.76 -15.56
C ASP A 113 7.64 1.35 -15.95
N GLU A 114 8.44 2.31 -16.39
CA GLU A 114 9.81 2.09 -16.86
C GLU A 114 10.69 1.41 -15.80
N ALA A 115 10.55 1.81 -14.54
CA ALA A 115 11.33 1.25 -13.43
C ALA A 115 10.95 -0.20 -13.15
N ALA A 116 9.66 -0.54 -13.23
CA ALA A 116 9.18 -1.91 -13.07
C ALA A 116 9.54 -2.77 -14.30
N ALA A 117 9.44 -2.23 -15.51
CA ALA A 117 9.83 -2.92 -16.74
C ALA A 117 11.32 -3.31 -16.74
N ALA A 118 12.18 -2.45 -16.20
CA ALA A 118 13.61 -2.74 -16.05
C ALA A 118 13.90 -3.97 -15.14
N LEU A 119 12.96 -4.35 -14.27
CA LEU A 119 13.07 -5.55 -13.42
C LEU A 119 12.68 -6.84 -14.16
N LEU A 120 11.99 -6.75 -15.29
CA LEU A 120 11.50 -7.89 -16.07
C LEU A 120 12.53 -8.36 -17.11
N THR A 121 13.76 -8.63 -16.65
CA THR A 121 14.83 -9.19 -17.47
C THR A 121 14.51 -10.64 -17.91
N ALA A 122 15.23 -11.18 -18.89
CA ALA A 122 15.06 -12.57 -19.32
C ALA A 122 15.14 -13.56 -18.15
N ASP A 123 16.12 -13.37 -17.27
CA ASP A 123 16.34 -14.14 -16.05
C ASP A 123 15.18 -14.00 -15.03
N ALA A 124 14.59 -12.81 -14.95
CA ALA A 124 13.43 -12.57 -14.11
C ALA A 124 12.16 -13.24 -14.69
N ARG A 125 11.98 -13.23 -16.01
CA ARG A 125 10.87 -13.91 -16.69
C ARG A 125 10.92 -15.41 -16.48
N GLU A 126 12.10 -16.04 -16.57
CA GLU A 126 12.27 -17.45 -16.24
C GLU A 126 11.83 -17.76 -14.78
N ARG A 127 12.16 -16.87 -13.82
CA ARG A 127 11.68 -17.00 -12.44
C ARG A 127 10.18 -16.79 -12.33
N LEU A 128 9.58 -15.89 -13.12
CA LEU A 128 8.12 -15.73 -13.20
C LEU A 128 7.45 -17.01 -13.70
N HIS A 129 8.00 -17.67 -14.71
CA HIS A 129 7.50 -18.98 -15.22
C HIS A 129 7.46 -20.02 -14.10
N ARG A 130 8.56 -20.18 -13.36
CA ARG A 130 8.62 -21.13 -12.25
C ARG A 130 7.66 -20.77 -11.13
N SER A 131 7.59 -19.49 -10.77
CA SER A 131 6.67 -18.99 -9.76
C SER A 131 5.21 -19.21 -10.17
N HIS A 132 4.85 -18.92 -11.42
CA HIS A 132 3.52 -19.17 -11.97
C HIS A 132 3.13 -20.65 -11.85
N GLY A 133 3.98 -21.57 -12.31
CA GLY A 133 3.72 -23.00 -12.23
C GLY A 133 3.52 -23.49 -10.79
N ARG A 134 4.36 -23.01 -9.86
CA ARG A 134 4.24 -23.38 -8.44
C ARG A 134 2.99 -22.81 -7.78
N LEU A 135 2.67 -21.53 -8.05
CA LEU A 135 1.47 -20.88 -7.57
C LEU A 135 0.19 -21.53 -8.13
N ALA A 136 0.17 -21.89 -9.41
CA ALA A 136 -0.98 -22.54 -10.03
C ALA A 136 -1.31 -23.90 -9.39
N ALA A 137 -0.30 -24.61 -8.88
CA ALA A 137 -0.44 -25.92 -8.23
C ALA A 137 -0.85 -25.85 -6.74
N LEU A 138 -0.98 -24.66 -6.14
CA LEU A 138 -1.40 -24.52 -4.75
C LEU A 138 -2.84 -25.03 -4.55
N ALA A 139 -3.10 -25.74 -3.47
CA ALA A 139 -4.46 -26.08 -3.04
C ALA A 139 -5.16 -24.86 -2.43
N GLU A 140 -4.49 -24.16 -1.53
CA GLU A 140 -5.00 -23.00 -0.82
C GLU A 140 -4.31 -21.71 -1.31
N TRP A 141 -5.04 -20.57 -1.24
CA TRP A 141 -4.56 -19.27 -1.69
C TRP A 141 -4.59 -18.28 -0.54
N ASP A 142 -3.74 -18.50 0.45
CA ASP A 142 -3.51 -17.66 1.61
C ASP A 142 -2.05 -17.18 1.67
N SER A 143 -1.80 -16.14 2.45
CA SER A 143 -0.48 -15.49 2.50
C SER A 143 0.64 -16.47 2.90
N GLY A 144 0.36 -17.41 3.80
CA GLY A 144 1.35 -18.40 4.24
C GLY A 144 1.71 -19.41 3.16
N SER A 145 0.71 -19.97 2.48
CA SER A 145 0.88 -20.90 1.36
C SER A 145 1.59 -20.23 0.17
N LEU A 146 1.24 -18.98 -0.12
CA LEU A 146 1.87 -18.16 -1.15
C LEU A 146 3.35 -17.88 -0.83
N GLU A 147 3.66 -17.51 0.40
CA GLU A 147 5.04 -17.27 0.84
C GLU A 147 5.87 -18.55 0.75
N ALA A 148 5.36 -19.67 1.26
CA ALA A 148 6.04 -20.95 1.22
C ALA A 148 6.36 -21.36 -0.23
N ALA A 149 5.39 -21.25 -1.14
CA ALA A 149 5.57 -21.58 -2.55
C ALA A 149 6.67 -20.75 -3.23
N ILE A 150 6.71 -19.44 -2.99
CA ILE A 150 7.72 -18.57 -3.59
C ILE A 150 9.10 -18.77 -2.95
N ARG A 151 9.17 -19.10 -1.66
CA ARG A 151 10.43 -19.50 -0.99
C ARG A 151 11.00 -20.79 -1.58
N GLU A 152 10.18 -21.81 -1.82
CA GLU A 152 10.60 -23.05 -2.48
C GLU A 152 11.19 -22.77 -3.87
N VAL A 153 10.56 -21.89 -4.67
CA VAL A 153 11.09 -21.51 -5.99
C VAL A 153 12.42 -20.76 -5.86
N ALA A 154 12.56 -19.90 -4.83
CA ALA A 154 13.79 -19.17 -4.58
C ALA A 154 14.95 -20.15 -4.23
N GLU A 155 14.70 -21.08 -3.31
CA GLU A 155 15.66 -22.09 -2.90
C GLU A 155 16.08 -23.00 -4.08
N ALA A 156 15.11 -23.51 -4.83
CA ALA A 156 15.36 -24.34 -6.01
C ALA A 156 16.14 -23.60 -7.11
N SER A 157 16.04 -22.27 -7.15
CA SER A 157 16.76 -21.42 -8.11
C SER A 157 18.11 -20.90 -7.57
N GLY A 158 18.47 -21.21 -6.32
CA GLY A 158 19.64 -20.64 -5.65
C GLY A 158 19.59 -19.12 -5.52
N ALA A 159 18.39 -18.54 -5.53
CA ALA A 159 18.18 -17.09 -5.52
C ALA A 159 17.67 -16.60 -4.17
N LYS A 160 18.03 -15.35 -3.80
CA LYS A 160 17.40 -14.70 -2.64
C LYS A 160 15.94 -14.35 -2.97
N LEU A 161 15.05 -14.44 -1.98
CA LEU A 161 13.61 -14.16 -2.11
C LEU A 161 13.32 -12.82 -2.85
N GLY A 162 14.10 -11.77 -2.56
CA GLY A 162 13.95 -10.47 -3.22
C GLY A 162 14.12 -10.50 -4.73
N LYS A 163 14.90 -11.46 -5.27
CA LYS A 163 15.08 -11.64 -6.72
C LYS A 163 13.85 -12.24 -7.42
N LEU A 164 12.91 -12.81 -6.66
CA LEU A 164 11.62 -13.28 -7.14
C LEU A 164 10.54 -12.24 -6.81
N ALA A 165 10.56 -11.69 -5.61
CA ALA A 165 9.54 -10.76 -5.12
C ALA A 165 9.46 -9.46 -5.97
N GLN A 166 10.59 -8.92 -6.43
CA GLN A 166 10.61 -7.70 -7.23
C GLN A 166 10.01 -7.88 -8.63
N PRO A 167 10.40 -8.90 -9.44
CA PRO A 167 9.72 -9.19 -10.70
C PRO A 167 8.23 -9.54 -10.53
N LEU A 168 7.87 -10.29 -9.48
CA LEU A 168 6.47 -10.57 -9.17
C LEU A 168 5.69 -9.28 -8.89
N ARG A 169 6.27 -8.35 -8.12
CA ARG A 169 5.64 -7.04 -7.87
C ARG A 169 5.45 -6.26 -9.16
N ALA A 170 6.48 -6.19 -10.01
CA ALA A 170 6.39 -5.55 -11.31
C ALA A 170 5.27 -6.17 -12.17
N ALA A 171 5.19 -7.51 -12.21
CA ALA A 171 4.18 -8.23 -12.98
C ALA A 171 2.75 -8.05 -12.44
N LEU A 172 2.58 -7.98 -11.11
CA LEU A 172 1.26 -7.91 -10.47
C LEU A 172 0.71 -6.49 -10.36
N THR A 173 1.59 -5.49 -10.22
CA THR A 173 1.17 -4.11 -9.90
C THR A 173 1.60 -3.07 -10.94
N GLY A 174 2.51 -3.42 -11.83
CA GLY A 174 3.12 -2.49 -12.79
C GLY A 174 4.09 -1.48 -12.15
N ARG A 175 4.44 -1.66 -10.86
CA ARG A 175 5.23 -0.71 -10.07
C ARG A 175 6.34 -1.43 -9.30
N THR A 176 7.33 -0.66 -8.84
CA THR A 176 8.43 -1.18 -8.00
C THR A 176 8.08 -1.18 -6.51
N THR A 177 7.02 -0.49 -6.12
CA THR A 177 6.52 -0.37 -4.74
C THR A 177 5.06 -0.79 -4.65
N SER A 178 4.70 -1.52 -3.58
CA SER A 178 3.33 -1.98 -3.29
C SER A 178 3.25 -2.42 -1.83
N PRO A 179 2.10 -2.83 -1.31
CA PRO A 179 2.00 -3.66 -0.11
C PRO A 179 2.89 -4.90 -0.18
N GLY A 180 2.92 -5.72 0.85
CA GLY A 180 3.62 -7.01 0.85
C GLY A 180 3.24 -7.84 -0.37
N ILE A 181 4.21 -8.50 -1.02
CA ILE A 181 3.93 -9.21 -2.27
C ILE A 181 2.92 -10.35 -2.08
N PHE A 182 2.93 -10.98 -0.92
CA PHE A 182 2.00 -12.05 -0.60
C PHE A 182 0.60 -11.50 -0.29
N ASP A 183 0.50 -10.30 0.28
CA ASP A 183 -0.76 -9.60 0.48
C ASP A 183 -1.36 -9.14 -0.85
N VAL A 184 -0.51 -8.66 -1.78
CA VAL A 184 -0.92 -8.34 -3.17
C VAL A 184 -1.51 -9.56 -3.87
N LEU A 185 -0.84 -10.73 -3.80
CA LEU A 185 -1.33 -11.99 -4.36
C LEU A 185 -2.67 -12.41 -3.74
N ALA A 186 -2.79 -12.32 -2.41
CA ALA A 186 -4.01 -12.67 -1.69
C ALA A 186 -5.19 -11.73 -2.05
N LEU A 187 -4.93 -10.43 -2.16
CA LEU A 187 -5.93 -9.41 -2.52
C LEU A 187 -6.43 -9.54 -3.96
N LEU A 188 -5.53 -9.77 -4.91
CA LEU A 188 -5.87 -9.98 -6.33
C LEU A 188 -6.60 -11.31 -6.54
N GLY A 189 -6.34 -12.30 -5.69
CA GLY A 189 -6.84 -13.67 -5.84
C GLY A 189 -6.07 -14.46 -6.90
N ARG A 190 -6.36 -15.78 -6.94
CA ARG A 190 -5.62 -16.75 -7.77
C ARG A 190 -5.66 -16.41 -9.25
N GLU A 191 -6.86 -16.27 -9.78
CA GLU A 191 -7.06 -16.13 -11.22
C GLU A 191 -6.38 -14.88 -11.78
N GLU A 192 -6.66 -13.72 -11.19
CA GLU A 192 -6.09 -12.44 -11.61
C GLU A 192 -4.57 -12.42 -11.45
N SER A 193 -4.04 -12.98 -10.35
CA SER A 193 -2.60 -13.04 -10.11
C SER A 193 -1.89 -13.89 -11.17
N LEU A 194 -2.41 -15.08 -11.47
CA LEU A 194 -1.81 -15.96 -12.48
C LEU A 194 -1.84 -15.33 -13.87
N TYR A 195 -2.94 -14.69 -14.24
CA TYR A 195 -3.01 -14.00 -15.54
C TYR A 195 -2.02 -12.83 -15.64
N ARG A 196 -1.90 -11.99 -14.60
CA ARG A 196 -0.95 -10.86 -14.61
C ARG A 196 0.50 -11.35 -14.69
N ILE A 197 0.83 -12.43 -14.00
CA ILE A 197 2.16 -13.04 -14.11
C ILE A 197 2.37 -13.54 -15.54
N ALA A 198 1.41 -14.26 -16.12
CA ALA A 198 1.48 -14.78 -17.48
C ALA A 198 1.68 -13.68 -18.53
N ASP A 199 0.96 -12.54 -18.40
CA ASP A 199 1.08 -11.37 -19.28
C ASP A 199 2.51 -10.77 -19.32
N GLN A 200 3.37 -11.09 -18.34
CA GLN A 200 4.74 -10.57 -18.21
C GLN A 200 5.82 -11.64 -18.39
N MET A 201 5.44 -12.91 -18.67
CA MET A 201 6.41 -14.00 -18.86
C MET A 201 7.15 -13.88 -20.19
N GLU A 202 6.48 -13.36 -21.22
CA GLU A 202 7.08 -13.14 -22.54
C GLU A 202 7.47 -11.66 -22.72
N PRO A 203 8.54 -11.36 -23.50
CA PRO A 203 8.84 -10.00 -23.89
C PRO A 203 7.66 -9.40 -24.67
N LYS A 204 7.28 -8.17 -24.38
CA LYS A 204 6.38 -7.43 -25.29
C LYS A 204 7.19 -7.02 -26.52
N GLU A 205 6.67 -7.37 -27.71
CA GLU A 205 7.20 -6.93 -29.00
C GLU A 205 7.14 -5.42 -29.16
#